data_425611d3af289f51e7e730887cc50b3f
#
_entry.id   425611d3af289f51e7e730887cc50b3f
#
_cell.length_a   1.000
_cell.length_b   1.000
_cell.length_c   1.000
_cell.angle_alpha   90.00
_cell.angle_beta   90.00
_cell.angle_gamma   90.00
#
_symmetry.space_group_name_H-M   'P 1'
#
loop_
_entity.id
_entity.type
_entity.pdbx_description
1 polymer ?
#
loop_
_entity_poly.entity_id
_entity_poly.type
_entity_poly.pdbx_seq_one_letter_code
_entity_poly.pdbx_strand_id
1 'polypeptide(L)'
;LYGIVDMGYTAEHQLLPVTEKLLAGGLRILQLRAKNHNPEHIENMGRQLAPLCRKYGCLFIINDYPEIALNIGADGVHLGQDDGDLASVRGLLGKDAVIGRSTHSPEQALGACGEQADYIGFGPLFPTGTKPGRQAIGLEDIASVQQQLPENFPVFCIGGINGNTLLSVLEAGANRVVIVSWLLTHPDITGTVRTLRKELGEA
;
A
#
# COMPACT_ATOMS: atom_id res chain seq x y z
N LEU A 1 -9.24 3.10 -1.08
CA LEU A 1 -8.40 2.30 -1.99
C LEU A 1 -6.94 2.76 -1.94
N TYR A 2 -6.00 1.81 -1.82
CA TYR A 2 -4.55 2.02 -1.83
C TYR A 2 -3.96 1.26 -3.03
N GLY A 3 -3.20 1.92 -3.88
CA GLY A 3 -2.54 1.34 -5.05
C GLY A 3 -1.03 1.21 -4.86
N ILE A 4 -0.46 0.14 -5.40
CA ILE A 4 1.00 -0.05 -5.42
C ILE A 4 1.44 -0.17 -6.88
N VAL A 5 2.34 0.71 -7.32
CA VAL A 5 3.10 0.51 -8.56
C VAL A 5 4.26 -0.41 -8.22
N ASP A 6 4.08 -1.67 -8.58
CA ASP A 6 5.07 -2.72 -8.36
C ASP A 6 5.83 -2.99 -9.65
N MET A 7 7.15 -2.80 -9.62
CA MET A 7 8.02 -2.99 -10.77
C MET A 7 8.16 -4.46 -11.21
N GLY A 8 7.62 -5.40 -10.44
CA GLY A 8 7.43 -6.78 -10.88
C GLY A 8 6.30 -6.97 -11.90
N TYR A 9 5.36 -6.01 -11.99
CA TYR A 9 4.22 -6.00 -12.91
C TYR A 9 4.23 -4.82 -13.87
N THR A 10 5.09 -3.82 -13.66
CA THR A 10 5.14 -2.59 -14.45
C THR A 10 6.51 -2.47 -15.09
N ALA A 11 6.58 -2.48 -16.42
CA ALA A 11 7.83 -2.19 -17.13
C ALA A 11 8.24 -0.73 -16.90
N GLU A 12 9.54 -0.44 -16.89
CA GLU A 12 10.05 0.88 -16.54
C GLU A 12 9.49 2.01 -17.42
N HIS A 13 9.38 1.79 -18.72
CA HIS A 13 8.78 2.76 -19.66
C HIS A 13 7.28 3.01 -19.42
N GLN A 14 6.62 2.13 -18.65
CA GLN A 14 5.21 2.26 -18.25
C GLN A 14 5.04 2.92 -16.87
N LEU A 15 6.12 3.20 -16.14
CA LEU A 15 6.06 3.75 -14.78
C LEU A 15 5.17 5.00 -14.71
N LEU A 16 5.47 6.03 -15.49
CA LEU A 16 4.68 7.28 -15.52
C LEU A 16 3.27 7.08 -16.09
N PRO A 17 3.09 6.44 -17.28
CA PRO A 17 1.76 6.21 -17.84
C PRO A 17 0.81 5.42 -16.93
N VAL A 18 1.28 4.36 -16.28
CA VAL A 18 0.48 3.56 -15.36
C VAL A 18 0.13 4.38 -14.11
N THR A 19 1.11 5.07 -13.53
CA THR A 19 0.87 5.94 -12.37
C THR A 19 -0.15 7.03 -12.69
N GLU A 20 -0.04 7.69 -13.83
CA GLU A 20 -0.99 8.72 -14.22
C GLU A 20 -2.43 8.17 -14.38
N LYS A 21 -2.59 6.96 -14.94
CA LYS A 21 -3.90 6.30 -15.03
C LYS A 21 -4.51 6.01 -13.65
N LEU A 22 -3.71 5.54 -12.69
CA LEU A 22 -4.13 5.31 -11.31
C LEU A 22 -4.61 6.61 -10.67
N LEU A 23 -3.82 7.67 -10.77
CA LEU A 23 -4.12 8.99 -10.20
C LEU A 23 -5.33 9.66 -10.85
N ALA A 24 -5.47 9.56 -12.19
CA ALA A 24 -6.63 10.05 -12.93
C ALA A 24 -7.93 9.30 -12.59
N GLY A 25 -7.83 8.08 -12.10
CA GLY A 25 -8.92 7.31 -11.51
C GLY A 25 -9.37 7.85 -10.15
N GLY A 26 -8.56 8.69 -9.52
CA GLY A 26 -8.83 9.28 -8.21
C GLY A 26 -8.13 8.59 -7.04
N LEU A 27 -7.09 7.79 -7.29
CA LEU A 27 -6.30 7.18 -6.22
C LEU A 27 -5.73 8.25 -5.28
N ARG A 28 -5.81 8.01 -3.95
CA ARG A 28 -5.39 8.98 -2.93
C ARG A 28 -4.16 8.55 -2.14
N ILE A 29 -3.76 7.30 -2.24
CA ILE A 29 -2.53 6.78 -1.65
C ILE A 29 -1.89 5.81 -2.64
N LEU A 30 -0.63 6.03 -2.96
CA LEU A 30 0.17 5.27 -3.93
C LEU A 30 1.51 4.91 -3.33
N GLN A 31 1.93 3.66 -3.50
CA GLN A 31 3.27 3.19 -3.11
C GLN A 31 4.09 2.83 -4.35
N LEU A 32 5.37 3.22 -4.36
CA LEU A 32 6.37 2.65 -5.26
C LEU A 32 7.04 1.44 -4.60
N ARG A 33 6.96 0.28 -5.26
CA ARG A 33 7.62 -0.96 -4.83
C ARG A 33 8.51 -1.52 -5.95
N ALA A 34 9.83 -1.56 -5.71
CA ALA A 34 10.83 -1.95 -6.70
C ALA A 34 11.92 -2.86 -6.09
N LYS A 35 11.50 -4.00 -5.54
CA LYS A 35 12.35 -4.95 -4.77
C LYS A 35 13.62 -5.42 -5.50
N ASN A 36 13.59 -5.52 -6.82
CA ASN A 36 14.71 -6.04 -7.61
C ASN A 36 15.59 -4.93 -8.23
N HIS A 37 15.45 -3.70 -7.74
CA HIS A 37 16.21 -2.55 -8.20
C HIS A 37 17.17 -2.07 -7.10
N ASN A 38 18.29 -1.47 -7.50
CA ASN A 38 19.20 -0.86 -6.54
C ASN A 38 18.62 0.46 -5.98
N PRO A 39 19.09 0.93 -4.81
CA PRO A 39 18.55 2.12 -4.16
C PRO A 39 18.58 3.38 -5.04
N GLU A 40 19.66 3.61 -5.79
CA GLU A 40 19.79 4.77 -6.69
C GLU A 40 18.69 4.75 -7.78
N HIS A 41 18.40 3.58 -8.33
CA HIS A 41 17.36 3.44 -9.34
C HIS A 41 15.94 3.67 -8.75
N ILE A 42 15.71 3.15 -7.53
CA ILE A 42 14.45 3.39 -6.79
C ILE A 42 14.28 4.88 -6.53
N GLU A 43 15.33 5.57 -6.09
CA GLU A 43 15.31 7.01 -5.85
C GLU A 43 15.01 7.79 -7.13
N ASN A 44 15.63 7.43 -8.25
CA ASN A 44 15.37 8.06 -9.55
C ASN A 44 13.91 7.87 -10.02
N MET A 45 13.33 6.69 -9.85
CA MET A 45 11.91 6.44 -10.10
C MET A 45 11.02 7.27 -9.17
N GLY A 46 11.36 7.30 -7.88
CA GLY A 46 10.63 8.07 -6.89
C GLY A 46 10.61 9.57 -7.18
N ARG A 47 11.74 10.14 -7.63
CA ARG A 47 11.84 11.56 -8.07
C ARG A 47 10.93 11.88 -9.25
N GLN A 48 10.65 10.93 -10.13
CA GLN A 48 9.71 11.10 -11.22
C GLN A 48 8.25 11.07 -10.75
N LEU A 49 7.93 10.21 -9.78
CA LEU A 49 6.56 10.01 -9.29
C LEU A 49 6.11 11.08 -8.28
N ALA A 50 7.01 11.57 -7.41
CA ALA A 50 6.66 12.50 -6.35
C ALA A 50 5.93 13.78 -6.84
N PRO A 51 6.40 14.49 -7.91
CA PRO A 51 5.67 15.65 -8.44
C PRO A 51 4.31 15.26 -9.03
N LEU A 52 4.21 14.09 -9.63
CA LEU A 52 2.95 13.61 -10.19
C LEU A 52 1.92 13.32 -9.08
N CYS A 53 2.31 12.63 -8.01
CA CYS A 53 1.46 12.39 -6.85
C CYS A 53 0.99 13.71 -6.20
N ARG A 54 1.88 14.67 -6.01
CA ARG A 54 1.54 16.02 -5.52
C ARG A 54 0.51 16.73 -6.39
N LYS A 55 0.68 16.69 -7.71
CA LYS A 55 -0.28 17.30 -8.67
C LYS A 55 -1.70 16.77 -8.50
N TYR A 56 -1.84 15.49 -8.16
CA TYR A 56 -3.13 14.84 -7.98
C TYR A 56 -3.62 14.81 -6.51
N GLY A 57 -2.87 15.36 -5.56
CA GLY A 57 -3.19 15.33 -4.12
C GLY A 57 -3.21 13.90 -3.57
N CYS A 58 -2.30 13.05 -4.05
CA CYS A 58 -2.15 11.66 -3.66
C CYS A 58 -0.95 11.50 -2.74
N LEU A 59 -1.12 10.86 -1.58
CA LEU A 59 -0.02 10.51 -0.68
C LEU A 59 0.92 9.53 -1.40
N PHE A 60 2.22 9.84 -1.37
CA PHE A 60 3.26 9.04 -2.00
C PHE A 60 4.12 8.32 -0.98
N ILE A 61 4.12 6.99 -1.04
CA ILE A 61 4.79 6.10 -0.09
C ILE A 61 5.93 5.34 -0.81
N ILE A 62 7.08 5.24 -0.17
CA ILE A 62 8.20 4.41 -0.62
C ILE A 62 8.19 3.09 0.16
N ASN A 63 8.40 1.98 -0.54
CA ASN A 63 8.50 0.67 0.11
C ASN A 63 9.92 0.42 0.60
N ASP A 64 10.10 0.07 1.88
CA ASP A 64 11.33 -0.39 2.56
C ASP A 64 12.49 0.62 2.73
N TYR A 65 12.52 1.75 2.05
CA TYR A 65 13.67 2.67 2.05
C TYR A 65 13.33 4.05 2.63
N PRO A 66 13.41 4.24 3.96
CA PRO A 66 13.09 5.52 4.60
C PRO A 66 14.02 6.66 4.16
N GLU A 67 15.30 6.39 3.91
CA GLU A 67 16.25 7.40 3.43
C GLU A 67 15.87 7.92 2.04
N ILE A 68 15.39 7.03 1.15
CA ILE A 68 14.89 7.43 -0.16
C ILE A 68 13.62 8.29 -0.01
N ALA A 69 12.70 7.88 0.87
CA ALA A 69 11.50 8.68 1.14
C ALA A 69 11.85 10.10 1.58
N LEU A 70 12.83 10.26 2.48
CA LEU A 70 13.35 11.55 2.92
C LEU A 70 13.96 12.34 1.76
N ASN A 71 14.87 11.73 1.00
CA ASN A 71 15.63 12.38 -0.07
C ASN A 71 14.76 12.95 -1.21
N ILE A 72 13.64 12.30 -1.51
CA ILE A 72 12.74 12.71 -2.59
C ILE A 72 11.54 13.52 -2.10
N GLY A 73 11.39 13.68 -0.78
CA GLY A 73 10.24 14.34 -0.18
C GLY A 73 8.94 13.58 -0.44
N ALA A 74 8.97 12.25 -0.29
CA ALA A 74 7.75 11.43 -0.25
C ALA A 74 7.00 11.67 1.06
N ASP A 75 5.70 11.37 1.08
CA ASP A 75 4.87 11.59 2.28
C ASP A 75 5.15 10.53 3.36
N GLY A 76 5.79 9.41 3.00
CA GLY A 76 6.11 8.39 3.99
C GLY A 76 6.72 7.11 3.42
N VAL A 77 6.76 6.08 4.27
CA VAL A 77 7.36 4.77 3.98
C VAL A 77 6.44 3.64 4.45
N HIS A 78 6.52 2.51 3.76
CA HIS A 78 5.89 1.25 4.20
C HIS A 78 6.94 0.18 4.43
N LEU A 79 6.95 -0.42 5.63
CA LEU A 79 7.96 -1.37 6.09
C LEU A 79 7.37 -2.77 6.30
N GLY A 80 8.12 -3.80 5.97
CA GLY A 80 7.85 -5.18 6.39
C GLY A 80 8.28 -5.42 7.84
N GLN A 81 8.01 -6.62 8.36
CA GLN A 81 8.33 -6.98 9.75
C GLN A 81 9.83 -6.92 10.06
N ASP A 82 10.68 -7.18 9.06
CA ASP A 82 12.14 -7.26 9.19
C ASP A 82 12.87 -5.98 8.71
N ASP A 83 12.13 -4.94 8.28
CA ASP A 83 12.70 -3.74 7.63
C ASP A 83 13.01 -2.60 8.63
N GLY A 84 13.23 -2.92 9.89
CA GLY A 84 13.68 -2.00 10.92
C GLY A 84 12.62 -1.57 11.93
N ASP A 85 13.06 -0.78 12.88
CA ASP A 85 12.29 -0.26 14.01
C ASP A 85 11.56 1.04 13.62
N LEU A 86 10.25 1.11 13.92
CA LEU A 86 9.42 2.26 13.55
C LEU A 86 9.82 3.56 14.26
N ALA A 87 10.30 3.47 15.50
CA ALA A 87 10.71 4.67 16.25
C ALA A 87 11.95 5.33 15.62
N SER A 88 12.92 4.51 15.17
CA SER A 88 14.09 4.99 14.43
C SER A 88 13.70 5.64 13.11
N VAL A 89 12.77 5.03 12.36
CA VAL A 89 12.26 5.59 11.11
C VAL A 89 11.48 6.87 11.33
N ARG A 90 10.68 6.94 12.40
CA ARG A 90 9.99 8.17 12.82
C ARG A 90 10.98 9.27 13.17
N GLY A 91 12.07 8.94 13.87
CA GLY A 91 13.16 9.87 14.17
C GLY A 91 13.84 10.45 12.92
N LEU A 92 14.02 9.61 11.89
CA LEU A 92 14.60 10.02 10.61
C LEU A 92 13.66 10.90 9.78
N LEU A 93 12.40 10.49 9.61
CA LEU A 93 11.44 11.13 8.71
C LEU A 93 10.68 12.30 9.34
N GLY A 94 10.67 12.36 10.66
CA GLY A 94 9.92 13.37 11.42
C GLY A 94 8.49 12.94 11.74
N LYS A 95 7.84 13.76 12.58
CA LYS A 95 6.52 13.47 13.16
C LYS A 95 5.36 13.44 12.15
N ASP A 96 5.50 14.15 11.04
CA ASP A 96 4.44 14.34 10.04
C ASP A 96 4.50 13.28 8.91
N ALA A 97 5.56 12.45 8.89
CA ALA A 97 5.68 11.39 7.91
C ALA A 97 4.69 10.25 8.17
N VAL A 98 4.15 9.67 7.10
CA VAL A 98 3.24 8.51 7.17
C VAL A 98 4.04 7.21 7.17
N ILE A 99 3.97 6.43 8.25
CA ILE A 99 4.70 5.17 8.39
C ILE A 99 3.71 4.01 8.46
N GLY A 100 3.78 3.11 7.46
CA GLY A 100 2.98 1.90 7.42
C GLY A 100 3.77 0.66 7.78
N ARG A 101 3.09 -0.36 8.32
CA ARG A 101 3.67 -1.66 8.67
C ARG A 101 2.90 -2.81 8.03
N SER A 102 3.59 -3.76 7.39
CA SER A 102 2.99 -5.04 6.98
C SER A 102 2.72 -5.91 8.20
N THR A 103 1.53 -6.52 8.29
CA THR A 103 1.15 -7.42 9.38
C THR A 103 0.44 -8.66 8.85
N HIS A 104 0.57 -9.80 9.55
CA HIS A 104 0.14 -11.12 9.09
C HIS A 104 -0.63 -11.88 10.17
N SER A 105 -0.84 -11.28 11.32
CA SER A 105 -1.66 -11.81 12.41
C SER A 105 -2.25 -10.66 13.26
N PRO A 106 -3.28 -10.93 14.07
CA PRO A 106 -3.83 -9.95 15.02
C PRO A 106 -2.77 -9.38 15.97
N GLU A 107 -1.87 -10.23 16.49
CA GLU A 107 -0.80 -9.80 17.40
C GLU A 107 0.14 -8.80 16.73
N GLN A 108 0.53 -9.06 15.47
CA GLN A 108 1.36 -8.13 14.71
C GLN A 108 0.62 -6.82 14.41
N ALA A 109 -0.69 -6.87 14.16
CA ALA A 109 -1.50 -5.69 13.93
C ALA A 109 -1.57 -4.78 15.17
N LEU A 110 -1.81 -5.37 16.35
CA LEU A 110 -1.82 -4.66 17.63
C LEU A 110 -0.42 -4.14 17.99
N GLY A 111 0.63 -4.95 17.78
CA GLY A 111 2.01 -4.56 17.99
C GLY A 111 2.40 -3.34 17.16
N ALA A 112 2.10 -3.34 15.86
CA ALA A 112 2.39 -2.21 14.98
C ALA A 112 1.69 -0.91 15.40
N CYS A 113 0.45 -0.99 15.89
CA CYS A 113 -0.26 0.16 16.45
C CYS A 113 0.44 0.67 17.72
N GLY A 114 0.87 -0.24 18.61
CA GLY A 114 1.64 0.10 19.81
C GLY A 114 3.01 0.73 19.51
N GLU A 115 3.64 0.34 18.39
CA GLU A 115 4.88 0.91 17.87
C GLU A 115 4.70 2.22 17.10
N GLN A 116 3.49 2.80 17.09
CA GLN A 116 3.14 4.07 16.45
C GLN A 116 3.21 4.04 14.91
N ALA A 117 2.86 2.92 14.28
CA ALA A 117 2.51 2.93 12.88
C ALA A 117 1.29 3.83 12.63
N ASP A 118 1.25 4.54 11.50
CA ASP A 118 0.09 5.36 11.12
C ASP A 118 -0.98 4.53 10.42
N TYR A 119 -0.61 3.37 9.86
CA TYR A 119 -1.51 2.39 9.26
C TYR A 119 -0.84 1.02 9.15
N ILE A 120 -1.64 0.00 8.92
CA ILE A 120 -1.13 -1.34 8.62
C ILE A 120 -1.65 -1.87 7.28
N GLY A 121 -0.81 -2.72 6.65
CA GLY A 121 -1.23 -3.66 5.62
C GLY A 121 -1.48 -5.02 6.26
N PHE A 122 -2.71 -5.54 6.22
CA PHE A 122 -3.11 -6.81 6.82
C PHE A 122 -3.32 -7.89 5.75
N GLY A 123 -2.47 -8.91 5.74
CA GLY A 123 -2.49 -9.98 4.74
C GLY A 123 -1.15 -10.73 4.61
N PRO A 124 -0.97 -11.57 3.57
CA PRO A 124 -1.86 -11.70 2.41
C PRO A 124 -3.12 -12.50 2.70
N LEU A 125 -4.29 -12.00 2.31
CA LEU A 125 -5.57 -12.68 2.55
C LEU A 125 -5.73 -13.96 1.70
N PHE A 126 -5.26 -13.89 0.45
CA PHE A 126 -5.26 -15.00 -0.50
C PHE A 126 -3.85 -15.25 -1.03
N PRO A 127 -3.59 -16.42 -1.64
CA PRO A 127 -2.33 -16.67 -2.33
C PRO A 127 -2.04 -15.57 -3.37
N THR A 128 -0.80 -15.08 -3.41
CA THR A 128 -0.42 -13.97 -4.31
C THR A 128 1.00 -14.13 -4.85
N GLY A 129 1.19 -13.73 -6.11
CA GLY A 129 2.51 -13.69 -6.75
C GLY A 129 3.37 -12.48 -6.34
N THR A 130 2.80 -11.44 -5.72
CA THR A 130 3.52 -10.21 -5.35
C THR A 130 4.55 -10.45 -4.24
N LYS A 131 4.27 -11.35 -3.29
CA LYS A 131 5.20 -11.82 -2.25
C LYS A 131 5.21 -13.35 -2.23
N PRO A 132 5.95 -14.02 -3.13
CA PRO A 132 5.99 -15.48 -3.21
C PRO A 132 6.43 -16.11 -1.87
N GLY A 133 5.87 -17.29 -1.54
CA GLY A 133 6.26 -18.06 -0.35
C GLY A 133 5.57 -17.64 0.95
N ARG A 134 4.78 -16.57 0.99
CA ARG A 134 3.95 -16.27 2.16
C ARG A 134 2.61 -17.01 2.09
N GLN A 135 2.29 -17.72 3.17
CA GLN A 135 0.99 -18.38 3.33
C GLN A 135 -0.12 -17.33 3.46
N ALA A 136 -1.26 -17.59 2.82
CA ALA A 136 -2.47 -16.77 2.99
C ALA A 136 -3.00 -16.90 4.42
N ILE A 137 -3.44 -15.79 5.01
CA ILE A 137 -3.97 -15.75 6.38
C ILE A 137 -5.49 -15.93 6.44
N GLY A 138 -6.19 -15.91 5.29
CA GLY A 138 -7.65 -15.99 5.26
C GLY A 138 -8.35 -14.67 5.57
N LEU A 139 -9.65 -14.75 5.84
CA LEU A 139 -10.52 -13.59 6.06
C LEU A 139 -11.00 -13.48 7.52
N GLU A 140 -10.79 -14.52 8.32
CA GLU A 140 -11.44 -14.75 9.60
C GLU A 140 -11.09 -13.66 10.63
N ASP A 141 -9.88 -13.12 10.56
CA ASP A 141 -9.38 -12.15 11.54
C ASP A 141 -9.68 -10.69 11.19
N ILE A 142 -10.22 -10.39 9.99
CA ILE A 142 -10.40 -9.00 9.53
C ILE A 142 -11.26 -8.18 10.50
N ALA A 143 -12.45 -8.66 10.82
CA ALA A 143 -13.37 -7.96 11.71
C ALA A 143 -12.79 -7.81 13.12
N SER A 144 -12.18 -8.87 13.64
CA SER A 144 -11.56 -8.89 14.97
C SER A 144 -10.41 -7.88 15.08
N VAL A 145 -9.52 -7.83 14.10
CA VAL A 145 -8.40 -6.86 14.05
C VAL A 145 -8.93 -5.42 14.04
N GLN A 146 -9.94 -5.12 13.23
CA GLN A 146 -10.51 -3.77 13.18
C GLN A 146 -11.20 -3.36 14.48
N GLN A 147 -11.84 -4.30 15.19
CA GLN A 147 -12.49 -4.03 16.49
C GLN A 147 -11.50 -3.81 17.64
N GLN A 148 -10.33 -4.44 17.59
CA GLN A 148 -9.30 -4.32 18.62
C GLN A 148 -8.39 -3.10 18.46
N LEU A 149 -8.32 -2.53 17.26
CA LEU A 149 -7.55 -1.32 16.98
C LEU A 149 -8.39 -0.06 17.26
N PRO A 150 -7.77 1.11 17.47
CA PRO A 150 -8.50 2.37 17.59
C PRO A 150 -9.45 2.59 16.40
N GLU A 151 -10.64 3.14 16.63
CA GLU A 151 -11.73 3.28 15.66
C GLU A 151 -11.28 3.89 14.31
N ASN A 152 -10.35 4.85 14.36
CA ASN A 152 -9.86 5.55 13.16
C ASN A 152 -8.52 5.01 12.65
N PHE A 153 -7.99 3.93 13.22
CA PHE A 153 -6.72 3.38 12.79
C PHE A 153 -6.87 2.66 11.44
N PRO A 154 -6.12 3.08 10.38
CA PRO A 154 -6.32 2.54 9.05
C PRO A 154 -5.77 1.11 8.91
N VAL A 155 -6.65 0.14 8.65
CA VAL A 155 -6.30 -1.24 8.31
C VAL A 155 -6.56 -1.45 6.82
N PHE A 156 -5.50 -1.66 6.04
CA PHE A 156 -5.57 -1.95 4.62
C PHE A 156 -5.43 -3.45 4.37
N CYS A 157 -6.51 -4.13 4.04
CA CYS A 157 -6.50 -5.53 3.66
C CYS A 157 -5.78 -5.73 2.31
N ILE A 158 -4.87 -6.69 2.21
CA ILE A 158 -4.01 -6.91 1.05
C ILE A 158 -3.81 -8.39 0.74
N GLY A 159 -3.44 -8.69 -0.51
CA GLY A 159 -3.02 -10.02 -0.98
C GLY A 159 -4.11 -10.78 -1.70
N GLY A 160 -3.94 -10.92 -3.02
CA GLY A 160 -4.84 -11.67 -3.90
C GLY A 160 -6.22 -11.04 -4.11
N ILE A 161 -6.42 -9.77 -3.72
CA ILE A 161 -7.69 -9.06 -3.91
C ILE A 161 -7.83 -8.67 -5.38
N ASN A 162 -8.99 -8.99 -5.95
CA ASN A 162 -9.36 -8.74 -7.35
C ASN A 162 -10.90 -8.67 -7.49
N GLY A 163 -11.43 -8.49 -8.69
CA GLY A 163 -12.87 -8.38 -8.91
C GLY A 163 -13.71 -9.57 -8.44
N ASN A 164 -13.12 -10.77 -8.31
CA ASN A 164 -13.83 -11.97 -7.84
C ASN A 164 -13.77 -12.12 -6.31
N THR A 165 -12.75 -11.55 -5.65
CA THR A 165 -12.53 -11.74 -4.21
C THR A 165 -12.89 -10.50 -3.39
N LEU A 166 -13.05 -9.33 -4.01
CA LEU A 166 -13.31 -8.08 -3.30
C LEU A 166 -14.57 -8.15 -2.42
N LEU A 167 -15.67 -8.68 -2.96
CA LEU A 167 -16.93 -8.76 -2.21
C LEU A 167 -16.77 -9.55 -0.91
N SER A 168 -16.14 -10.73 -0.96
CA SER A 168 -15.90 -11.54 0.24
C SER A 168 -15.01 -10.84 1.28
N VAL A 169 -14.05 -10.02 0.82
CA VAL A 169 -13.19 -9.22 1.71
C VAL A 169 -14.02 -8.13 2.41
N LEU A 170 -14.92 -7.46 1.68
CA LEU A 170 -15.82 -6.43 2.26
C LEU A 170 -16.84 -7.06 3.22
N GLU A 171 -17.42 -8.21 2.87
CA GLU A 171 -18.35 -8.96 3.73
C GLU A 171 -17.67 -9.46 5.02
N ALA A 172 -16.37 -9.75 4.98
CA ALA A 172 -15.57 -10.07 6.16
C ALA A 172 -15.27 -8.86 7.06
N GLY A 173 -15.71 -7.66 6.66
CA GLY A 173 -15.62 -6.43 7.45
C GLY A 173 -14.52 -5.47 7.01
N ALA A 174 -13.76 -5.74 5.94
CA ALA A 174 -12.77 -4.80 5.43
C ALA A 174 -13.45 -3.54 4.88
N ASN A 175 -12.89 -2.38 5.22
CA ASN A 175 -13.34 -1.08 4.69
C ASN A 175 -12.25 -0.36 3.87
N ARG A 176 -11.04 -0.89 3.86
CA ARG A 176 -9.90 -0.39 3.06
C ARG A 176 -9.13 -1.56 2.46
N VAL A 177 -8.76 -1.43 1.19
CA VAL A 177 -8.06 -2.50 0.47
C VAL A 177 -6.86 -1.97 -0.31
N VAL A 178 -5.86 -2.85 -0.49
CA VAL A 178 -4.73 -2.67 -1.41
C VAL A 178 -4.90 -3.65 -2.56
N ILE A 179 -4.92 -3.15 -3.78
CA ILE A 179 -4.99 -3.99 -4.99
C ILE A 179 -3.77 -3.70 -5.86
N VAL A 180 -3.02 -4.75 -6.22
CA VAL A 180 -1.75 -4.63 -6.95
C VAL A 180 -1.85 -5.23 -8.35
N SER A 181 -1.52 -6.50 -8.52
CA SER A 181 -1.37 -7.13 -9.83
C SER A 181 -2.62 -7.02 -10.70
N TRP A 182 -3.79 -7.32 -10.15
CA TRP A 182 -5.05 -7.23 -10.88
C TRP A 182 -5.31 -5.81 -11.42
N LEU A 183 -5.03 -4.79 -10.62
CA LEU A 183 -5.22 -3.39 -11.02
C LEU A 183 -4.18 -2.97 -12.07
N LEU A 184 -2.90 -3.31 -11.88
CA LEU A 184 -1.81 -2.94 -12.79
C LEU A 184 -1.90 -3.62 -14.16
N THR A 185 -2.48 -4.82 -14.23
CA THR A 185 -2.66 -5.58 -15.48
C THR A 185 -4.03 -5.39 -16.13
N HIS A 186 -4.92 -4.57 -15.52
CA HIS A 186 -6.25 -4.33 -16.06
C HIS A 186 -6.19 -3.43 -17.32
N PRO A 187 -6.93 -3.73 -18.38
CA PRO A 187 -6.90 -2.92 -19.62
C PRO A 187 -7.38 -1.48 -19.42
N ASP A 188 -8.35 -1.25 -18.53
CA ASP A 188 -8.83 0.06 -18.13
C ASP A 188 -8.52 0.33 -16.65
N ILE A 189 -7.28 0.74 -16.35
CA ILE A 189 -6.86 1.07 -14.98
C ILE A 189 -7.70 2.21 -14.40
N THR A 190 -7.90 3.28 -15.16
CA THR A 190 -8.59 4.48 -14.70
C THR A 190 -10.05 4.22 -14.35
N GLY A 191 -10.79 3.53 -15.22
CA GLY A 191 -12.17 3.14 -14.97
C GLY A 191 -12.29 2.17 -13.78
N THR A 192 -11.36 1.22 -13.68
CA THR A 192 -11.32 0.26 -12.58
C THR A 192 -11.09 0.95 -11.22
N VAL A 193 -10.15 1.90 -11.13
CA VAL A 193 -9.97 2.70 -9.90
C VAL A 193 -11.25 3.43 -9.51
N ARG A 194 -11.94 4.06 -10.46
CA ARG A 194 -13.22 4.77 -10.18
C ARG A 194 -14.29 3.81 -9.67
N THR A 195 -14.42 2.64 -10.28
CA THR A 195 -15.38 1.61 -9.85
C THR A 195 -15.07 1.12 -8.45
N LEU A 196 -13.81 0.75 -8.18
CA LEU A 196 -13.37 0.30 -6.85
C LEU A 196 -13.60 1.35 -5.76
N ARG A 197 -13.30 2.63 -6.04
CA ARG A 197 -13.55 3.71 -5.08
C ARG A 197 -15.04 3.85 -4.75
N LYS A 198 -15.91 3.73 -5.77
CA LYS A 198 -17.36 3.75 -5.57
C LYS A 198 -17.84 2.56 -4.72
N GLU A 199 -17.32 1.36 -4.96
CA GLU A 199 -17.63 0.16 -4.17
C GLU A 199 -17.17 0.28 -2.72
N LEU A 200 -16.07 0.99 -2.48
CA LEU A 200 -15.54 1.29 -1.14
C LEU A 200 -16.21 2.51 -0.47
N GLY A 201 -17.18 3.15 -1.11
CA GLY A 201 -17.85 4.33 -0.58
C GLY A 201 -16.96 5.59 -0.55
N GLU A 202 -15.89 5.61 -1.34
CA GLU A 202 -14.99 6.76 -1.48
C GLU A 202 -15.51 7.72 -2.56
N ALA A 203 -16.11 8.83 -2.18
CA ALA A 203 -16.59 9.86 -3.08
C ALA A 203 -15.42 10.69 -3.71
#